data_2b09927307854894c3e2212d323df8ae
#
_entry.id   2b09927307854894c3e2212d323df8ae
#
_cell.length_a   1.000
_cell.length_b   1.000
_cell.length_c   1.000
_cell.angle_alpha   90.00
_cell.angle_beta   90.00
_cell.angle_gamma   90.00
#
_symmetry.space_group_name_H-M   'P 1'
#
loop_
_entity.id
_entity.type
_entity.pdbx_description
1 polymer ?
#
loop_
_entity_poly.entity_id
_entity_poly.type
_entity_poly.pdbx_seq_one_letter_code
_entity_poly.pdbx_strand_id
1 'polypeptide(L)'
;MTARPLLVPFFVLATLSCQRDAEVARLPQAKTTPAAAAAPAPTPPAPAPVPVAADPPAASAGAASPFLSGTTEAHRKSTLTPKVSSAVTRVHVREGDIVKQNQPLVTLDTRDFVLRAQQATAARDGAKVQLDAAKLDWDRIKSLLAEKAVPQSQFDMIDARYKGAKAGLAAADTAVAMAQKALHDSVVRAPFDGLIVKRFVNEGEYASVMPATPLVSIEEIDPIDLRIQVPSTDMAQVAVGSPVHVRLPATGQELDLRLTRVVSASDPHTRTFSAVVEIPNSNHNLRSGLYAEVTLRPRGAAALTTTDTGKIKKRVRSPKD
;
A
#
# COMPACT_ATOMS: atom_id res chain seq x y z
N MET A 1 -19.34 67.13 -39.06
CA MET A 1 -20.50 66.65 -39.76
C MET A 1 -20.57 65.18 -39.61
N THR A 2 -21.44 64.85 -38.86
CA THR A 2 -22.53 63.98 -38.45
C THR A 2 -22.07 62.74 -37.68
N ALA A 3 -22.21 62.84 -36.36
CA ALA A 3 -22.18 61.73 -35.44
C ALA A 3 -23.42 60.83 -35.60
N ARG A 4 -23.23 59.50 -35.60
CA ARG A 4 -24.30 58.55 -35.39
C ARG A 4 -24.03 57.73 -34.10
N PRO A 5 -24.96 57.72 -33.15
CA PRO A 5 -24.82 56.89 -31.98
C PRO A 5 -25.30 55.44 -32.29
N LEU A 6 -24.50 54.45 -31.92
CA LEU A 6 -24.85 53.03 -31.94
C LEU A 6 -25.74 52.69 -30.75
N LEU A 7 -26.96 52.27 -31.01
CA LEU A 7 -28.00 51.85 -30.10
C LEU A 7 -27.62 50.46 -29.59
N VAL A 8 -27.47 50.30 -28.26
CA VAL A 8 -27.29 49.00 -27.57
C VAL A 8 -28.69 48.50 -27.21
N PRO A 9 -29.12 47.32 -27.60
CA PRO A 9 -30.38 46.73 -27.14
C PRO A 9 -30.18 46.15 -25.72
N PHE A 10 -30.96 46.68 -24.82
CA PHE A 10 -31.16 46.20 -23.44
C PHE A 10 -31.98 44.91 -23.51
N PHE A 11 -31.35 43.73 -23.21
CA PHE A 11 -32.05 42.45 -23.10
C PHE A 11 -32.66 42.33 -21.71
N VAL A 12 -33.97 42.50 -21.63
CA VAL A 12 -34.78 42.29 -20.43
C VAL A 12 -34.89 40.77 -20.19
N LEU A 13 -34.27 40.28 -19.13
CA LEU A 13 -34.40 38.93 -18.67
C LEU A 13 -35.73 38.73 -17.92
N ALA A 14 -36.73 38.22 -18.57
CA ALA A 14 -37.98 37.83 -17.93
C ALA A 14 -37.77 36.52 -17.15
N THR A 15 -37.85 36.65 -15.82
CA THR A 15 -37.91 35.51 -14.89
C THR A 15 -39.29 34.87 -14.94
N LEU A 16 -39.39 33.73 -15.64
CA LEU A 16 -40.59 32.89 -15.60
C LEU A 16 -40.49 31.97 -14.39
N SER A 17 -41.22 32.33 -13.34
CA SER A 17 -41.44 31.50 -12.17
C SER A 17 -42.41 30.37 -12.53
N CYS A 18 -41.90 29.16 -12.75
CA CYS A 18 -42.72 27.96 -12.79
C CYS A 18 -42.81 27.39 -11.35
N GLN A 19 -43.91 27.74 -10.68
CA GLN A 19 -44.43 26.95 -9.56
C GLN A 19 -44.93 25.62 -10.15
N ARG A 20 -44.23 24.54 -9.83
CA ARG A 20 -44.75 23.17 -9.99
C ARG A 20 -45.31 22.75 -8.65
N ASP A 21 -46.66 22.71 -8.59
CA ASP A 21 -47.42 22.08 -7.53
C ASP A 21 -46.96 20.61 -7.41
N ALA A 22 -46.44 20.25 -6.25
CA ALA A 22 -46.17 18.88 -5.87
C ALA A 22 -47.51 18.22 -5.48
N GLU A 23 -48.16 17.57 -6.44
CA GLU A 23 -49.26 16.68 -6.21
C GLU A 23 -48.75 15.43 -5.51
N VAL A 24 -48.92 15.40 -4.20
CA VAL A 24 -48.68 14.22 -3.36
C VAL A 24 -49.77 13.20 -3.68
N ALA A 25 -49.45 12.20 -4.48
CA ALA A 25 -50.31 11.02 -4.71
C ALA A 25 -50.50 10.30 -3.38
N ARG A 26 -51.71 10.50 -2.80
CA ARG A 26 -52.20 9.73 -1.65
C ARG A 26 -52.51 8.31 -2.12
N LEU A 27 -51.73 7.36 -1.63
CA LEU A 27 -52.04 5.93 -1.70
C LEU A 27 -53.37 5.67 -0.95
N PRO A 28 -54.28 4.86 -1.50
CA PRO A 28 -55.56 4.54 -0.83
C PRO A 28 -55.29 3.70 0.43
N GLN A 29 -55.72 4.24 1.57
CA GLN A 29 -55.74 3.50 2.83
C GLN A 29 -56.80 2.39 2.70
N ALA A 30 -56.39 1.15 2.85
CA ALA A 30 -57.24 0.00 2.97
C ALA A 30 -58.09 0.14 4.26
N LYS A 31 -59.41 0.13 4.11
CA LYS A 31 -60.36 0.09 5.21
C LYS A 31 -60.12 -1.17 6.05
N THR A 32 -59.65 -1.00 7.26
CA THR A 32 -59.63 -2.05 8.27
C THR A 32 -61.06 -2.31 8.74
N THR A 33 -61.59 -3.43 8.34
CA THR A 33 -62.82 -4.00 8.90
C THR A 33 -62.51 -4.50 10.30
N PRO A 34 -63.29 -4.19 11.35
CA PRO A 34 -63.13 -4.74 12.68
C PRO A 34 -63.46 -6.24 12.65
N ALA A 35 -62.44 -7.08 12.82
CA ALA A 35 -62.56 -8.51 12.98
C ALA A 35 -63.28 -8.80 14.34
N ALA A 36 -64.34 -9.59 14.29
CA ALA A 36 -65.08 -10.09 15.44
C ALA A 36 -64.19 -10.83 16.43
N ALA A 37 -64.44 -10.63 17.71
CA ALA A 37 -63.79 -11.30 18.82
C ALA A 37 -63.82 -12.82 18.63
N ALA A 38 -62.64 -13.43 18.36
CA ALA A 38 -62.46 -14.87 18.40
C ALA A 38 -62.27 -15.32 19.86
N ALA A 39 -62.99 -16.32 20.28
CA ALA A 39 -62.88 -16.96 21.58
C ALA A 39 -61.49 -17.49 21.87
N PRO A 40 -61.02 -17.55 23.13
CA PRO A 40 -59.68 -18.02 23.47
C PRO A 40 -59.56 -19.50 23.11
N ALA A 41 -58.52 -19.77 22.29
CA ALA A 41 -58.08 -21.13 21.98
C ALA A 41 -57.53 -21.83 23.24
N PRO A 42 -57.74 -23.15 23.40
CA PRO A 42 -57.24 -23.87 24.56
C PRO A 42 -55.71 -23.85 24.62
N THR A 43 -55.18 -23.51 25.79
CA THR A 43 -53.76 -23.52 26.12
C THR A 43 -53.19 -24.90 25.85
N PRO A 44 -52.11 -25.03 25.07
CA PRO A 44 -51.42 -26.32 24.92
C PRO A 44 -50.81 -26.75 26.26
N PRO A 45 -50.83 -28.06 26.58
CA PRO A 45 -50.26 -28.57 27.84
C PRO A 45 -48.80 -28.23 27.95
N ALA A 46 -48.36 -27.84 29.13
CA ALA A 46 -46.96 -27.52 29.45
C ALA A 46 -46.04 -28.69 29.02
N PRO A 47 -44.92 -28.43 28.35
CA PRO A 47 -43.99 -29.50 28.02
C PRO A 47 -43.47 -30.11 29.32
N ALA A 48 -43.44 -31.46 29.36
CA ALA A 48 -42.86 -32.22 30.44
C ALA A 48 -41.38 -31.79 30.65
N PRO A 49 -40.86 -31.82 31.91
CA PRO A 49 -39.51 -31.47 32.15
C PRO A 49 -38.59 -32.41 31.34
N VAL A 50 -37.88 -31.85 30.35
CA VAL A 50 -36.80 -32.53 29.64
C VAL A 50 -35.76 -32.87 30.70
N PRO A 51 -35.23 -34.11 30.76
CA PRO A 51 -34.13 -34.41 31.65
C PRO A 51 -32.99 -33.49 31.29
N VAL A 52 -32.52 -32.72 32.28
CA VAL A 52 -31.30 -31.89 32.18
C VAL A 52 -30.21 -32.84 31.72
N ALA A 53 -29.78 -32.69 30.45
CA ALA A 53 -28.61 -33.38 29.93
C ALA A 53 -27.49 -33.04 30.90
N ALA A 54 -26.86 -34.08 31.41
CA ALA A 54 -25.65 -33.95 32.22
C ALA A 54 -24.71 -32.93 31.58
N ASP A 55 -24.17 -32.02 32.36
CA ASP A 55 -23.14 -31.09 31.97
C ASP A 55 -22.19 -31.78 31.00
N PRO A 56 -21.88 -31.18 29.84
CA PRO A 56 -20.81 -31.71 29.01
C PRO A 56 -19.59 -31.79 29.92
N PRO A 57 -18.84 -32.90 29.91
CA PRO A 57 -17.66 -33.02 30.77
C PRO A 57 -16.87 -31.75 30.60
N ALA A 58 -16.59 -31.08 31.72
CA ALA A 58 -15.75 -29.87 31.78
C ALA A 58 -14.61 -30.13 30.81
N ALA A 59 -14.52 -29.35 29.74
CA ALA A 59 -13.44 -29.46 28.80
C ALA A 59 -12.19 -29.45 29.67
N SER A 60 -11.52 -30.60 29.71
CA SER A 60 -10.29 -30.75 30.44
C SER A 60 -9.45 -29.56 30.05
N ALA A 61 -9.14 -28.71 31.05
CA ALA A 61 -8.20 -27.62 30.89
C ALA A 61 -6.99 -28.25 30.17
N GLY A 62 -6.92 -28.03 28.86
CA GLY A 62 -5.92 -28.67 28.01
C GLY A 62 -4.58 -28.41 28.67
N ALA A 63 -3.85 -29.47 28.93
CA ALA A 63 -2.46 -29.37 29.31
C ALA A 63 -1.87 -28.29 28.42
N ALA A 64 -1.35 -27.19 29.01
CA ALA A 64 -0.80 -26.07 28.29
C ALA A 64 0.13 -26.66 27.22
N SER A 65 -0.27 -26.55 25.98
CA SER A 65 0.52 -27.09 24.89
C SER A 65 1.88 -26.47 25.00
N PRO A 66 2.98 -27.22 25.08
CA PRO A 66 4.32 -26.66 25.23
C PRO A 66 4.73 -25.77 24.04
N PHE A 67 3.84 -25.65 23.07
CA PHE A 67 4.04 -24.93 21.84
C PHE A 67 3.18 -23.67 21.78
N LEU A 68 3.79 -22.55 21.46
CA LEU A 68 3.10 -21.33 21.10
C LEU A 68 2.67 -21.41 19.63
N SER A 69 1.50 -20.88 19.33
CA SER A 69 1.03 -20.79 17.95
C SER A 69 1.67 -19.58 17.24
N GLY A 70 2.15 -19.82 16.04
CA GLY A 70 2.64 -18.76 15.14
C GLY A 70 2.02 -18.87 13.78
N THR A 71 2.01 -17.76 13.06
CA THR A 71 1.58 -17.70 11.65
C THR A 71 2.62 -16.94 10.86
N THR A 72 2.97 -17.47 9.70
CA THR A 72 3.87 -16.77 8.78
C THR A 72 3.13 -15.64 8.09
N GLU A 73 3.75 -14.48 8.05
CA GLU A 73 3.24 -13.29 7.35
C GLU A 73 4.31 -12.77 6.38
N ALA A 74 3.89 -12.10 5.33
CA ALA A 74 4.82 -11.42 4.46
C ALA A 74 5.53 -10.29 5.23
N HIS A 75 6.84 -10.13 5.03
CA HIS A 75 7.62 -9.07 5.67
C HIS A 75 7.08 -7.68 5.33
N ARG A 76 6.74 -7.47 4.07
CA ARG A 76 6.02 -6.30 3.56
C ARG A 76 4.89 -6.72 2.64
N LYS A 77 3.78 -6.01 2.73
CA LYS A 77 2.63 -6.18 1.86
C LYS A 77 2.20 -4.83 1.32
N SER A 78 1.96 -4.74 0.03
CA SER A 78 1.50 -3.51 -0.61
C SER A 78 0.45 -3.81 -1.68
N THR A 79 -0.65 -3.06 -1.64
CA THR A 79 -1.61 -3.01 -2.73
C THR A 79 -1.34 -1.77 -3.56
N LEU A 80 -0.90 -1.98 -4.80
CA LEU A 80 -0.51 -0.91 -5.70
C LEU A 80 -1.75 -0.28 -6.32
N THR A 81 -1.78 1.05 -6.34
CA THR A 81 -2.81 1.87 -6.98
C THR A 81 -2.17 2.79 -8.01
N PRO A 82 -2.90 3.24 -9.02
CA PRO A 82 -2.36 4.16 -10.01
C PRO A 82 -2.11 5.54 -9.39
N LYS A 83 -1.07 6.23 -9.85
CA LYS A 83 -0.78 7.64 -9.48
C LYS A 83 -1.37 8.62 -10.48
N VAL A 84 -1.74 8.13 -11.65
CA VAL A 84 -2.42 8.88 -12.72
C VAL A 84 -3.60 8.06 -13.22
N SER A 85 -4.72 8.73 -13.56
CA SER A 85 -5.91 8.04 -14.08
C SER A 85 -5.77 7.85 -15.58
N SER A 86 -5.89 6.61 -16.05
CA SER A 86 -5.86 6.25 -17.47
C SER A 86 -6.33 4.81 -17.70
N ALA A 87 -6.57 4.43 -18.97
CA ALA A 87 -6.87 3.06 -19.31
C ALA A 87 -5.64 2.16 -19.18
N VAL A 88 -5.85 0.91 -18.76
CA VAL A 88 -4.79 -0.11 -18.69
C VAL A 88 -4.51 -0.63 -20.09
N THR A 89 -3.30 -0.40 -20.59
CA THR A 89 -2.89 -0.89 -21.91
C THR A 89 -2.38 -2.32 -21.85
N ARG A 90 -1.60 -2.64 -20.80
CA ARG A 90 -1.01 -3.97 -20.64
C ARG A 90 -0.75 -4.29 -19.18
N VAL A 91 -0.98 -5.55 -18.82
CA VAL A 91 -0.60 -6.14 -17.54
C VAL A 91 0.53 -7.14 -17.80
N HIS A 92 1.70 -6.90 -17.21
CA HIS A 92 2.93 -7.67 -17.48
C HIS A 92 3.10 -8.89 -16.57
N VAL A 93 2.25 -9.04 -15.56
CA VAL A 93 2.41 -10.05 -14.50
C VAL A 93 1.11 -10.82 -14.26
N ARG A 94 1.27 -12.03 -13.73
CA ARG A 94 0.19 -12.91 -13.31
C ARG A 94 0.27 -13.18 -11.81
N GLU A 95 -0.82 -13.67 -11.24
CA GLU A 95 -0.82 -14.15 -9.87
C GLU A 95 0.15 -15.33 -9.72
N GLY A 96 1.01 -15.28 -8.70
CA GLY A 96 2.06 -16.26 -8.48
C GLY A 96 3.42 -15.91 -9.09
N ASP A 97 3.54 -14.85 -9.87
CA ASP A 97 4.82 -14.42 -10.44
C ASP A 97 5.71 -13.78 -9.37
N ILE A 98 7.00 -14.10 -9.41
CA ILE A 98 8.03 -13.43 -8.62
C ILE A 98 8.57 -12.25 -9.44
N VAL A 99 8.58 -11.07 -8.84
CA VAL A 99 9.00 -9.83 -9.47
C VAL A 99 10.12 -9.15 -8.70
N LYS A 100 10.95 -8.40 -9.41
CA LYS A 100 12.04 -7.62 -8.84
C LYS A 100 11.64 -6.15 -8.66
N GLN A 101 12.30 -5.47 -7.75
CA GLN A 101 12.14 -4.03 -7.56
C GLN A 101 12.30 -3.27 -8.89
N ASN A 102 11.47 -2.26 -9.11
CA ASN A 102 11.38 -1.46 -10.33
C ASN A 102 10.92 -2.21 -11.59
N GLN A 103 10.59 -3.50 -11.52
CA GLN A 103 10.00 -4.22 -12.65
C GLN A 103 8.63 -3.65 -13.00
N PRO A 104 8.32 -3.40 -14.30
CA PRO A 104 7.01 -2.94 -14.73
C PRO A 104 5.96 -4.02 -14.49
N LEU A 105 4.86 -3.67 -13.84
CA LEU A 105 3.74 -4.57 -13.53
C LEU A 105 2.53 -4.27 -14.39
N VAL A 106 2.16 -2.99 -14.46
CA VAL A 106 1.01 -2.51 -15.24
C VAL A 106 1.42 -1.26 -16.01
N THR A 107 1.10 -1.23 -17.29
CA THR A 107 1.29 -0.05 -18.15
C THR A 107 -0.08 0.54 -18.48
N LEU A 108 -0.25 1.80 -18.11
CA LEU A 108 -1.42 2.61 -18.48
C LEU A 108 -1.22 3.22 -19.86
N ASP A 109 -2.26 3.77 -20.47
CA ASP A 109 -2.14 4.49 -21.73
C ASP A 109 -1.27 5.75 -21.53
N THR A 110 -0.13 5.76 -22.21
CA THR A 110 0.90 6.78 -22.07
C THR A 110 0.80 7.88 -23.10
N ARG A 111 -0.04 7.75 -24.14
CA ARG A 111 -0.06 8.63 -25.32
C ARG A 111 -0.26 10.10 -24.95
N ASP A 112 -1.26 10.39 -24.12
CA ASP A 112 -1.53 11.74 -23.67
C ASP A 112 -0.41 12.32 -22.79
N PHE A 113 0.21 11.49 -21.98
CA PHE A 113 1.33 11.92 -21.11
C PHE A 113 2.58 12.22 -21.94
N VAL A 114 2.86 11.45 -23.00
CA VAL A 114 3.95 11.72 -23.95
C VAL A 114 3.74 13.05 -24.64
N LEU A 115 2.53 13.31 -25.16
CA LEU A 115 2.21 14.59 -25.83
C LEU A 115 2.35 15.78 -24.87
N ARG A 116 1.88 15.67 -23.64
CA ARG A 116 2.05 16.72 -22.61
C ARG A 116 3.51 16.96 -22.26
N ALA A 117 4.33 15.91 -22.17
CA ALA A 117 5.76 16.05 -21.92
C ALA A 117 6.48 16.75 -23.10
N GLN A 118 6.10 16.42 -24.33
CA GLN A 118 6.62 17.09 -25.53
C GLN A 118 6.21 18.56 -25.57
N GLN A 119 4.95 18.87 -25.28
CA GLN A 119 4.45 20.25 -25.21
C GLN A 119 5.19 21.08 -24.15
N ALA A 120 5.38 20.52 -22.95
CA ALA A 120 6.13 21.18 -21.88
C ALA A 120 7.60 21.43 -22.28
N THR A 121 8.23 20.45 -22.96
CA THR A 121 9.60 20.59 -23.47
C THR A 121 9.70 21.70 -24.50
N ALA A 122 8.77 21.78 -25.46
CA ALA A 122 8.74 22.86 -26.45
C ALA A 122 8.55 24.24 -25.82
N ALA A 123 7.68 24.34 -24.79
CA ALA A 123 7.50 25.58 -24.03
C ALA A 123 8.77 26.02 -23.28
N ARG A 124 9.47 25.07 -22.67
CA ARG A 124 10.77 25.31 -22.01
C ARG A 124 11.82 25.79 -23.01
N ASP A 125 11.89 25.18 -24.21
CA ASP A 125 12.85 25.58 -25.23
C ASP A 125 12.56 26.99 -25.74
N GLY A 126 11.27 27.37 -25.87
CA GLY A 126 10.85 28.75 -26.13
C GLY A 126 11.28 29.73 -25.03
N ALA A 127 11.11 29.36 -23.76
CA ALA A 127 11.56 30.18 -22.61
C ALA A 127 13.09 30.32 -22.58
N LYS A 128 13.82 29.28 -22.98
CA LYS A 128 15.28 29.31 -23.08
C LYS A 128 15.75 30.32 -24.14
N VAL A 129 15.14 30.34 -25.32
CA VAL A 129 15.44 31.31 -26.37
C VAL A 129 15.19 32.75 -25.88
N GLN A 130 14.09 32.98 -25.14
CA GLN A 130 13.80 34.28 -24.54
C GLN A 130 14.86 34.68 -23.49
N LEU A 131 15.32 33.75 -22.66
CA LEU A 131 16.40 34.01 -21.72
C LEU A 131 17.72 34.34 -22.42
N ASP A 132 18.06 33.57 -23.45
CA ASP A 132 19.31 33.78 -24.23
C ASP A 132 19.31 35.17 -24.90
N ALA A 133 18.17 35.57 -25.48
CA ALA A 133 18.01 36.91 -26.05
C ALA A 133 18.13 38.02 -24.98
N ALA A 134 17.42 37.85 -23.83
CA ALA A 134 17.49 38.81 -22.72
C ALA A 134 18.92 38.89 -22.12
N LYS A 135 19.64 37.80 -22.12
CA LYS A 135 21.03 37.75 -21.64
C LYS A 135 21.98 38.52 -22.58
N LEU A 136 21.83 38.39 -23.88
CA LEU A 136 22.63 39.14 -24.85
C LEU A 136 22.43 40.66 -24.71
N ASP A 137 21.18 41.09 -24.51
CA ASP A 137 20.87 42.50 -24.25
C ASP A 137 21.45 42.95 -22.92
N TRP A 138 21.33 42.14 -21.88
CA TRP A 138 21.87 42.43 -20.54
C TRP A 138 23.41 42.54 -20.58
N ASP A 139 24.12 41.60 -21.23
CA ASP A 139 25.57 41.64 -21.38
C ASP A 139 26.04 42.89 -22.11
N ARG A 140 25.32 43.32 -23.19
CA ARG A 140 25.62 44.53 -23.95
C ARG A 140 25.42 45.80 -23.11
N ILE A 141 24.31 45.91 -22.42
CA ILE A 141 24.03 47.12 -21.59
C ILE A 141 24.97 47.18 -20.39
N LYS A 142 25.34 46.06 -19.82
CA LYS A 142 26.30 45.98 -18.72
C LYS A 142 27.68 46.50 -19.13
N SER A 143 28.18 46.20 -20.34
CA SER A 143 29.45 46.76 -20.84
C SER A 143 29.36 48.28 -21.07
N LEU A 144 28.27 48.75 -21.68
CA LEU A 144 28.04 50.18 -21.90
C LEU A 144 27.87 50.96 -20.59
N LEU A 145 27.31 50.37 -19.55
CA LEU A 145 27.22 50.97 -18.24
C LEU A 145 28.62 51.12 -17.59
N ALA A 146 29.50 50.14 -17.75
CA ALA A 146 30.87 50.21 -17.27
C ALA A 146 31.67 51.33 -17.95
N GLU A 147 31.36 51.63 -19.21
CA GLU A 147 31.92 52.73 -19.99
C GLU A 147 31.19 54.07 -19.73
N LYS A 148 30.20 54.09 -18.82
CA LYS A 148 29.32 55.27 -18.51
C LYS A 148 28.54 55.81 -19.74
N ALA A 149 28.33 54.97 -20.75
CA ALA A 149 27.64 55.32 -21.97
C ALA A 149 26.10 55.29 -21.88
N VAL A 150 25.57 54.66 -20.80
CA VAL A 150 24.11 54.55 -20.57
C VAL A 150 23.77 54.91 -19.14
N PRO A 151 22.54 55.42 -18.87
CA PRO A 151 22.08 55.70 -17.53
C PRO A 151 21.74 54.43 -16.76
N GLN A 152 21.87 54.46 -15.41
CA GLN A 152 21.57 53.35 -14.50
C GLN A 152 20.15 52.82 -14.70
N SER A 153 19.16 53.69 -14.92
CA SER A 153 17.76 53.32 -15.10
C SER A 153 17.54 52.39 -16.31
N GLN A 154 18.34 52.55 -17.39
CA GLN A 154 18.27 51.70 -18.55
C GLN A 154 18.82 50.31 -18.24
N PHE A 155 19.93 50.21 -17.48
CA PHE A 155 20.44 48.95 -17.00
C PHE A 155 19.44 48.21 -16.11
N ASP A 156 18.81 48.92 -15.14
CA ASP A 156 17.86 48.33 -14.21
C ASP A 156 16.64 47.73 -14.93
N MET A 157 16.17 48.38 -16.01
CA MET A 157 15.07 47.86 -16.83
C MET A 157 15.48 46.54 -17.55
N ILE A 158 16.68 46.48 -18.13
CA ILE A 158 17.15 45.29 -18.83
C ILE A 158 17.49 44.18 -17.85
N ASP A 159 18.04 44.52 -16.67
CA ASP A 159 18.31 43.55 -15.60
C ASP A 159 17.01 42.92 -15.07
N ALA A 160 15.94 43.72 -14.91
CA ALA A 160 14.63 43.21 -14.56
C ALA A 160 14.07 42.24 -15.63
N ARG A 161 14.24 42.59 -16.92
CA ARG A 161 13.82 41.73 -18.05
C ARG A 161 14.60 40.39 -18.08
N TYR A 162 15.92 40.44 -17.90
CA TYR A 162 16.77 39.24 -17.81
C TYR A 162 16.35 38.34 -16.61
N LYS A 163 16.15 38.92 -15.44
CA LYS A 163 15.67 38.21 -14.24
C LYS A 163 14.28 37.60 -14.47
N GLY A 164 13.38 38.31 -15.13
CA GLY A 164 12.06 37.82 -15.51
C GLY A 164 12.13 36.63 -16.47
N ALA A 165 12.98 36.72 -17.52
CA ALA A 165 13.19 35.60 -18.46
C ALA A 165 13.81 34.37 -17.76
N LYS A 166 14.74 34.59 -16.83
CA LYS A 166 15.34 33.52 -16.03
C LYS A 166 14.30 32.82 -15.14
N ALA A 167 13.42 33.59 -14.51
CA ALA A 167 12.31 33.02 -13.72
C ALA A 167 11.32 32.25 -14.62
N GLY A 168 11.05 32.77 -15.84
CA GLY A 168 10.21 32.09 -16.82
C GLY A 168 10.76 30.72 -17.25
N LEU A 169 12.08 30.63 -17.51
CA LEU A 169 12.72 29.34 -17.81
C LEU A 169 12.60 28.36 -16.61
N ALA A 170 12.86 28.83 -15.39
CA ALA A 170 12.73 27.98 -14.20
C ALA A 170 11.30 27.43 -14.01
N ALA A 171 10.28 28.25 -14.30
CA ALA A 171 8.89 27.79 -14.29
C ALA A 171 8.63 26.74 -15.37
N ALA A 172 9.16 26.94 -16.60
CA ALA A 172 9.02 25.99 -17.70
C ALA A 172 9.77 24.67 -17.41
N ASP A 173 10.97 24.71 -16.80
CA ASP A 173 11.70 23.51 -16.36
C ASP A 173 10.87 22.69 -15.35
N THR A 174 10.19 23.38 -14.41
CA THR A 174 9.28 22.74 -13.46
C THR A 174 8.11 22.07 -14.16
N ALA A 175 7.52 22.71 -15.17
CA ALA A 175 6.42 22.14 -15.95
C ALA A 175 6.87 20.87 -16.71
N VAL A 176 8.08 20.85 -17.28
CA VAL A 176 8.68 19.66 -17.89
C VAL A 176 8.83 18.55 -16.88
N ALA A 177 9.38 18.84 -15.68
CA ALA A 177 9.54 17.85 -14.63
C ALA A 177 8.21 17.22 -14.18
N MET A 178 7.15 18.03 -14.06
CA MET A 178 5.80 17.56 -13.73
C MET A 178 5.22 16.64 -14.83
N ALA A 179 5.36 17.02 -16.09
CA ALA A 179 4.87 16.23 -17.22
C ALA A 179 5.63 14.89 -17.36
N GLN A 180 6.94 14.93 -17.20
CA GLN A 180 7.79 13.73 -17.20
C GLN A 180 7.45 12.80 -16.02
N LYS A 181 7.19 13.37 -14.83
CA LYS A 181 6.75 12.60 -13.67
C LYS A 181 5.42 11.90 -13.95
N ALA A 182 4.43 12.58 -14.52
CA ALA A 182 3.16 11.98 -14.88
C ALA A 182 3.33 10.84 -15.89
N LEU A 183 4.21 10.99 -16.90
CA LEU A 183 4.58 9.95 -17.82
C LEU A 183 5.26 8.77 -17.15
N HIS A 184 6.18 9.02 -16.20
CA HIS A 184 6.82 7.96 -15.43
C HIS A 184 5.79 7.20 -14.56
N ASP A 185 4.88 7.93 -13.93
CA ASP A 185 3.84 7.37 -13.04
C ASP A 185 2.74 6.61 -13.82
N SER A 186 2.70 6.69 -15.16
CA SER A 186 1.81 5.89 -16.00
C SER A 186 2.24 4.42 -16.14
N VAL A 187 3.47 4.08 -15.72
CA VAL A 187 3.95 2.71 -15.61
C VAL A 187 4.08 2.35 -14.15
N VAL A 188 3.19 1.50 -13.65
CA VAL A 188 3.22 1.03 -12.26
C VAL A 188 4.29 -0.04 -12.13
N ARG A 189 5.21 0.17 -11.17
CA ARG A 189 6.38 -0.70 -10.94
C ARG A 189 6.35 -1.30 -9.55
N ALA A 190 7.05 -2.44 -9.39
CA ALA A 190 7.21 -3.07 -8.09
C ALA A 190 8.05 -2.20 -7.15
N PRO A 191 7.58 -1.91 -5.92
CA PRO A 191 8.31 -1.11 -4.94
C PRO A 191 9.45 -1.89 -4.26
N PHE A 192 9.39 -3.22 -4.25
CA PHE A 192 10.37 -4.16 -3.68
C PHE A 192 10.29 -5.50 -4.40
N ASP A 193 11.23 -6.38 -4.13
CA ASP A 193 11.23 -7.76 -4.62
C ASP A 193 10.13 -8.56 -3.92
N GLY A 194 9.33 -9.33 -4.66
CA GLY A 194 8.24 -10.06 -4.02
C GLY A 194 7.41 -10.91 -4.96
N LEU A 195 6.37 -11.49 -4.40
CA LEU A 195 5.39 -12.34 -5.08
C LEU A 195 4.12 -11.53 -5.37
N ILE A 196 3.58 -11.68 -6.57
CA ILE A 196 2.26 -11.14 -6.92
C ILE A 196 1.19 -12.08 -6.36
N VAL A 197 0.46 -11.61 -5.36
CA VAL A 197 -0.57 -12.39 -4.68
C VAL A 197 -1.89 -12.30 -5.41
N LYS A 198 -2.26 -11.10 -5.85
CA LYS A 198 -3.55 -10.87 -6.50
C LYS A 198 -3.46 -9.76 -7.55
N ARG A 199 -4.14 -9.97 -8.65
CA ARG A 199 -4.37 -9.01 -9.71
C ARG A 199 -5.83 -8.57 -9.68
N PHE A 200 -6.07 -7.27 -9.62
CA PHE A 200 -7.42 -6.71 -9.50
C PHE A 200 -7.91 -6.08 -10.81
N VAL A 201 -7.04 -5.91 -11.80
CA VAL A 201 -7.33 -5.15 -13.02
C VAL A 201 -6.95 -5.96 -14.26
N ASN A 202 -7.73 -5.79 -15.33
CA ASN A 202 -7.48 -6.40 -16.64
C ASN A 202 -7.09 -5.34 -17.68
N GLU A 203 -6.54 -5.80 -18.81
CA GLU A 203 -6.26 -4.94 -19.96
C GLU A 203 -7.56 -4.36 -20.52
N GLY A 204 -7.56 -3.09 -20.85
CA GLY A 204 -8.73 -2.33 -21.31
C GLY A 204 -9.57 -1.70 -20.20
N GLU A 205 -9.37 -2.04 -18.94
CA GLU A 205 -10.08 -1.42 -17.83
C GLU A 205 -9.52 -0.03 -17.52
N TYR A 206 -10.36 0.83 -16.93
CA TYR A 206 -9.96 2.19 -16.55
C TYR A 206 -9.49 2.20 -15.09
N ALA A 207 -8.28 2.62 -14.87
CA ALA A 207 -7.69 2.79 -13.54
C ALA A 207 -7.78 4.23 -13.08
N SER A 208 -8.46 4.47 -11.95
CA SER A 208 -8.70 5.79 -11.37
C SER A 208 -7.89 6.03 -10.11
N VAL A 209 -7.44 7.28 -9.92
CA VAL A 209 -6.82 7.73 -8.67
C VAL A 209 -7.87 8.01 -7.59
N MET A 210 -9.07 8.48 -7.98
CA MET A 210 -10.17 8.79 -7.04
C MET A 210 -11.53 8.35 -7.63
N PRO A 211 -12.20 7.35 -7.04
CA PRO A 211 -11.72 6.45 -5.98
C PRO A 211 -10.52 5.62 -6.45
N ALA A 212 -9.60 5.31 -5.53
CA ALA A 212 -8.38 4.57 -5.88
C ALA A 212 -8.70 3.14 -6.32
N THR A 213 -8.37 2.80 -7.58
CA THR A 213 -8.55 1.45 -8.11
C THR A 213 -7.35 0.59 -7.70
N PRO A 214 -7.52 -0.52 -6.96
CA PRO A 214 -6.43 -1.44 -6.70
C PRO A 214 -6.02 -2.10 -8.03
N LEU A 215 -4.71 -2.19 -8.29
CA LEU A 215 -4.18 -2.82 -9.51
C LEU A 215 -3.63 -4.21 -9.22
N VAL A 216 -2.66 -4.30 -8.32
CA VAL A 216 -1.93 -5.53 -8.00
C VAL A 216 -1.57 -5.52 -6.52
N SER A 217 -1.67 -6.67 -5.85
CA SER A 217 -1.14 -6.89 -4.50
C SER A 217 0.17 -7.64 -4.59
N ILE A 218 1.21 -7.09 -3.97
CA ILE A 218 2.56 -7.67 -3.89
C ILE A 218 2.92 -7.93 -2.43
N GLU A 219 3.54 -9.07 -2.17
CA GLU A 219 4.05 -9.46 -0.86
C GLU A 219 5.54 -9.81 -0.96
N GLU A 220 6.33 -9.27 -0.04
CA GLU A 220 7.72 -9.65 0.14
C GLU A 220 7.77 -10.93 0.97
N ILE A 221 8.29 -11.99 0.36
CA ILE A 221 8.34 -13.33 0.95
C ILE A 221 9.75 -13.76 1.35
N ASP A 222 10.77 -12.94 1.12
CA ASP A 222 12.16 -13.16 1.56
C ASP A 222 12.75 -11.85 2.10
N PRO A 223 12.94 -11.77 3.42
CA PRO A 223 12.56 -12.72 4.46
C PRO A 223 11.04 -12.82 4.66
N ILE A 224 10.60 -13.90 5.33
CA ILE A 224 9.22 -14.04 5.80
C ILE A 224 9.16 -13.86 7.31
N ASP A 225 8.17 -13.14 7.81
CA ASP A 225 7.98 -12.91 9.23
C ASP A 225 7.11 -14.02 9.83
N LEU A 226 7.56 -14.63 10.91
CA LEU A 226 6.75 -15.50 11.75
C LEU A 226 6.24 -14.70 12.93
N ARG A 227 4.94 -14.45 12.96
CA ARG A 227 4.26 -13.81 14.08
C ARG A 227 3.80 -14.85 15.08
N ILE A 228 4.29 -14.76 16.29
CA ILE A 228 4.01 -15.67 17.39
C ILE A 228 3.12 -14.97 18.40
N GLN A 229 2.05 -15.62 18.84
CA GLN A 229 1.18 -15.14 19.90
C GLN A 229 1.68 -15.69 21.24
N VAL A 230 2.19 -14.79 22.10
CA VAL A 230 2.75 -15.15 23.39
C VAL A 230 1.81 -14.69 24.51
N PRO A 231 1.37 -15.59 25.40
CA PRO A 231 0.56 -15.21 26.57
C PRO A 231 1.31 -14.22 27.46
N SER A 232 0.57 -13.30 28.08
CA SER A 232 1.15 -12.28 28.97
C SER A 232 1.87 -12.86 30.19
N THR A 233 1.53 -14.10 30.57
CA THR A 233 2.20 -14.85 31.66
C THR A 233 3.66 -15.16 31.34
N ASP A 234 4.01 -15.32 30.08
CA ASP A 234 5.33 -15.74 29.61
C ASP A 234 6.20 -14.54 29.18
N MET A 235 5.69 -13.33 29.37
CA MET A 235 6.39 -12.09 28.96
C MET A 235 7.81 -11.98 29.55
N ALA A 236 8.02 -12.46 30.77
CA ALA A 236 9.33 -12.40 31.41
C ALA A 236 10.41 -13.28 30.72
N GLN A 237 9.98 -14.29 29.95
CA GLN A 237 10.86 -15.22 29.25
C GLN A 237 11.17 -14.77 27.81
N VAL A 238 10.43 -13.78 27.31
CA VAL A 238 10.50 -13.32 25.92
C VAL A 238 11.21 -11.98 25.84
N ALA A 239 12.38 -11.98 25.22
CA ALA A 239 13.15 -10.77 24.93
C ALA A 239 13.70 -10.86 23.52
N VAL A 240 13.99 -9.71 22.90
CA VAL A 240 14.70 -9.66 21.62
C VAL A 240 16.01 -10.45 21.72
N GLY A 241 16.28 -11.32 20.75
CA GLY A 241 17.43 -12.22 20.75
C GLY A 241 17.23 -13.55 21.50
N SER A 242 16.09 -13.78 22.17
CA SER A 242 15.79 -15.08 22.79
C SER A 242 15.75 -16.20 21.73
N PRO A 243 16.37 -17.36 22.01
CA PRO A 243 16.35 -18.48 21.08
C PRO A 243 14.97 -19.14 21.07
N VAL A 244 14.50 -19.46 19.89
CA VAL A 244 13.21 -20.13 19.63
C VAL A 244 13.41 -21.29 18.68
N HIS A 245 12.73 -22.38 18.95
CA HIS A 245 12.64 -23.51 18.04
C HIS A 245 11.32 -23.44 17.31
N VAL A 246 11.37 -23.37 15.98
CA VAL A 246 10.20 -23.22 15.11
C VAL A 246 10.05 -24.50 14.31
N ARG A 247 8.87 -25.11 14.37
CA ARG A 247 8.46 -26.23 13.56
C ARG A 247 7.35 -25.79 12.62
N LEU A 248 7.53 -26.05 11.33
CA LEU A 248 6.57 -25.76 10.29
C LEU A 248 5.97 -27.08 9.78
N PRO A 249 4.81 -27.53 10.29
CA PRO A 249 4.23 -28.82 9.91
C PRO A 249 3.94 -28.93 8.41
N ALA A 250 3.58 -27.81 7.77
CA ALA A 250 3.24 -27.77 6.34
C ALA A 250 4.43 -28.13 5.42
N THR A 251 5.67 -27.81 5.84
CA THR A 251 6.90 -28.07 5.05
C THR A 251 7.80 -29.11 5.69
N GLY A 252 7.47 -29.56 6.91
CA GLY A 252 8.30 -30.48 7.69
C GLY A 252 9.63 -29.89 8.16
N GLN A 253 9.80 -28.56 8.07
CA GLN A 253 11.05 -27.89 8.45
C GLN A 253 11.06 -27.56 9.93
N GLU A 254 12.22 -27.75 10.55
CA GLU A 254 12.52 -27.32 11.91
C GLU A 254 13.71 -26.36 11.88
N LEU A 255 13.54 -25.19 12.52
CA LEU A 255 14.51 -24.10 12.46
C LEU A 255 14.77 -23.60 13.88
N ASP A 256 16.04 -23.44 14.23
CA ASP A 256 16.47 -22.73 15.43
C ASP A 256 16.78 -21.28 15.09
N LEU A 257 15.94 -20.37 15.56
CA LEU A 257 15.98 -18.95 15.24
C LEU A 257 16.05 -18.10 16.51
N ARG A 258 16.09 -16.79 16.32
CA ARG A 258 16.06 -15.82 17.41
C ARG A 258 14.94 -14.83 17.19
N LEU A 259 14.33 -14.39 18.29
CA LEU A 259 13.33 -13.33 18.26
C LEU A 259 13.96 -12.03 17.75
N THR A 260 13.45 -11.51 16.65
CA THR A 260 13.93 -10.26 16.06
C THR A 260 13.24 -9.05 16.69
N ARG A 261 11.95 -9.17 16.98
CA ARG A 261 11.14 -8.07 17.49
C ARG A 261 10.05 -8.56 18.42
N VAL A 262 9.79 -7.79 19.49
CA VAL A 262 8.69 -8.03 20.42
C VAL A 262 7.81 -6.79 20.42
N VAL A 263 6.53 -6.97 20.11
CA VAL A 263 5.54 -5.89 20.16
C VAL A 263 5.00 -5.80 21.56
N SER A 264 5.33 -4.73 22.27
CA SER A 264 4.98 -4.54 23.69
C SER A 264 3.49 -4.26 23.93
N ALA A 265 2.70 -4.01 22.87
CA ALA A 265 1.26 -3.84 22.98
C ALA A 265 0.57 -5.21 23.12
N SER A 266 -0.11 -5.44 24.23
CA SER A 266 -0.94 -6.61 24.44
C SER A 266 -2.34 -6.39 23.87
N ASP A 267 -2.89 -7.39 23.20
CA ASP A 267 -4.30 -7.42 22.83
C ASP A 267 -5.13 -7.71 24.10
N PRO A 268 -6.02 -6.79 24.52
CA PRO A 268 -6.80 -6.97 25.75
C PRO A 268 -7.81 -8.12 25.65
N HIS A 269 -8.24 -8.51 24.44
CA HIS A 269 -9.19 -9.59 24.24
C HIS A 269 -8.55 -10.97 24.40
N THR A 270 -7.37 -11.15 23.81
CA THR A 270 -6.66 -12.44 23.85
C THR A 270 -5.66 -12.52 24.98
N ARG A 271 -5.31 -11.39 25.62
CA ARG A 271 -4.25 -11.28 26.65
C ARG A 271 -2.90 -11.82 26.17
N THR A 272 -2.64 -11.66 24.87
CA THR A 272 -1.38 -12.06 24.25
C THR A 272 -0.65 -10.83 23.72
N PHE A 273 0.65 -10.95 23.56
CA PHE A 273 1.47 -9.99 22.81
C PHE A 273 2.12 -10.71 21.62
N SER A 274 2.46 -9.94 20.60
CA SER A 274 3.06 -10.50 19.40
C SER A 274 4.58 -10.44 19.47
N ALA A 275 5.23 -11.56 19.20
CA ALA A 275 6.66 -11.62 18.93
C ALA A 275 6.89 -11.99 17.47
N VAL A 276 7.92 -11.45 16.84
CA VAL A 276 8.22 -11.66 15.44
C VAL A 276 9.62 -12.25 15.27
N VAL A 277 9.70 -13.27 14.45
CA VAL A 277 10.93 -13.94 14.04
C VAL A 277 11.05 -13.83 12.53
N GLU A 278 12.16 -13.34 12.03
CA GLU A 278 12.44 -13.32 10.59
C GLU A 278 13.04 -14.66 10.16
N ILE A 279 12.45 -15.27 9.14
CA ILE A 279 12.87 -16.53 8.56
C ILE A 279 13.40 -16.27 7.16
N PRO A 280 14.68 -16.55 6.87
CA PRO A 280 15.20 -16.48 5.51
C PRO A 280 14.45 -17.47 4.59
N ASN A 281 14.02 -17.02 3.43
CA ASN A 281 13.23 -17.82 2.50
C ASN A 281 13.73 -17.70 1.06
N SER A 282 15.05 -17.74 0.87
CA SER A 282 15.69 -17.58 -0.44
C SER A 282 15.22 -18.59 -1.50
N ASN A 283 14.73 -19.75 -1.06
CA ASN A 283 14.15 -20.76 -1.95
C ASN A 283 12.66 -20.55 -2.25
N HIS A 284 12.04 -19.53 -1.66
CA HIS A 284 10.62 -19.20 -1.81
C HIS A 284 9.63 -20.36 -1.52
N ASN A 285 10.06 -21.32 -0.68
CA ASN A 285 9.24 -22.46 -0.29
C ASN A 285 8.21 -22.13 0.78
N LEU A 286 8.48 -21.11 1.59
CA LEU A 286 7.55 -20.62 2.61
C LEU A 286 6.63 -19.56 1.99
N ARG A 287 5.37 -19.64 2.39
CA ARG A 287 4.34 -18.67 1.98
C ARG A 287 3.72 -18.00 3.21
N SER A 288 3.11 -16.85 3.03
CA SER A 288 2.30 -16.23 4.08
C SER A 288 1.06 -17.09 4.38
N GLY A 289 0.65 -17.09 5.67
CA GLY A 289 -0.51 -17.84 6.15
C GLY A 289 -0.23 -19.27 6.61
N LEU A 290 1.03 -19.75 6.65
CA LEU A 290 1.36 -21.05 7.20
C LEU A 290 1.34 -21.03 8.72
N TYR A 291 0.78 -22.07 9.32
CA TYR A 291 0.84 -22.33 10.74
C TYR A 291 2.24 -22.82 11.16
N ALA A 292 2.71 -22.36 12.31
CA ALA A 292 3.96 -22.80 12.92
C ALA A 292 3.78 -23.07 14.40
N GLU A 293 4.46 -24.09 14.88
CA GLU A 293 4.61 -24.43 16.29
C GLU A 293 5.94 -23.86 16.79
N VAL A 294 5.90 -23.08 17.87
CA VAL A 294 7.08 -22.41 18.38
C VAL A 294 7.29 -22.79 19.83
N THR A 295 8.49 -23.27 20.15
CA THR A 295 8.92 -23.56 21.51
C THR A 295 9.91 -22.50 21.95
N LEU A 296 9.60 -21.81 23.06
CA LEU A 296 10.55 -20.91 23.71
C LEU A 296 11.58 -21.75 24.47
N ARG A 297 12.86 -21.52 24.20
CA ARG A 297 13.92 -22.09 25.02
C ARG A 297 14.25 -21.12 26.15
N PRO A 298 14.20 -21.56 27.43
CA PRO A 298 14.52 -20.67 28.52
C PRO A 298 15.97 -20.14 28.41
N ARG A 299 16.14 -18.87 28.71
CA ARG A 299 17.43 -18.14 28.67
C ARG A 299 18.39 -18.75 29.67
N GLY A 300 19.11 -19.83 29.33
CA GLY A 300 20.02 -20.55 30.23
C GLY A 300 20.33 -21.98 29.81
N ALA A 301 19.59 -22.57 28.86
CA ALA A 301 19.99 -23.83 28.27
C ALA A 301 21.11 -23.55 27.25
N ALA A 302 22.34 -23.46 27.73
CA ALA A 302 23.52 -23.50 26.89
C ALA A 302 23.38 -24.70 25.95
N ALA A 303 23.63 -24.49 24.66
CA ALA A 303 23.70 -25.54 23.66
C ALA A 303 24.45 -26.74 24.23
N LEU A 304 23.75 -27.80 24.53
CA LEU A 304 24.39 -29.10 24.68
C LEU A 304 24.88 -29.44 23.28
N THR A 305 26.13 -29.14 23.10
CA THR A 305 26.97 -29.54 21.97
C THR A 305 26.62 -30.95 21.60
N THR A 306 26.15 -31.17 20.40
CA THR A 306 26.07 -32.49 19.78
C THR A 306 27.49 -33.04 19.77
N THR A 307 27.79 -33.90 20.69
CA THR A 307 29.06 -34.61 20.75
C THR A 307 29.14 -35.46 19.52
N ASP A 308 30.08 -35.09 18.66
CA ASP A 308 30.57 -35.86 17.52
C ASP A 308 30.94 -37.28 18.00
N THR A 309 30.01 -38.24 17.85
CA THR A 309 30.28 -39.66 18.07
C THR A 309 30.80 -40.26 16.78
N GLY A 310 32.03 -39.95 16.46
CA GLY A 310 32.61 -40.47 15.24
C GLY A 310 34.12 -40.44 15.17
N LYS A 311 34.82 -41.15 16.05
CA LYS A 311 36.14 -41.76 15.73
C LYS A 311 36.76 -42.46 16.95
N ILE A 312 36.23 -43.64 17.25
CA ILE A 312 37.03 -44.62 18.00
C ILE A 312 37.97 -45.26 17.01
N LYS A 313 39.16 -44.70 16.91
CA LYS A 313 40.26 -45.31 16.18
C LYS A 313 40.80 -46.49 17.01
N LYS A 314 40.42 -47.67 16.63
CA LYS A 314 40.91 -48.98 17.16
C LYS A 314 42.42 -49.04 16.90
N ARG A 315 43.25 -48.77 17.93
CA ARG A 315 44.67 -49.00 17.89
C ARG A 315 44.93 -50.46 18.20
N VAL A 316 45.07 -51.26 17.13
CA VAL A 316 45.55 -52.66 17.23
C VAL A 316 47.05 -52.58 17.54
N ARG A 317 47.42 -53.03 18.73
CA ARG A 317 48.82 -53.39 19.08
C ARG A 317 49.17 -54.70 18.42
N SER A 318 50.17 -54.73 17.58
CA SER A 318 50.88 -55.93 17.19
C SER A 318 51.81 -56.37 18.32
N PRO A 319 51.85 -57.65 18.68
CA PRO A 319 52.95 -58.15 19.47
C PRO A 319 54.18 -58.46 18.59
N LYS A 320 55.33 -58.07 19.11
CA LYS A 320 56.60 -58.52 18.61
C LYS A 320 56.83 -60.00 18.98
N ASP A 321 57.32 -60.71 17.99
CA ASP A 321 58.46 -61.59 18.12
C ASP A 321 59.36 -61.35 16.92
#